data_85d907ccf86ae1fe604c26b69cc287e4
#
_entry.id   85d907ccf86ae1fe604c26b69cc287e4
#
_cell.length_a   1.000
_cell.length_b   1.000
_cell.length_c   1.000
_cell.angle_alpha   90.00
_cell.angle_beta   90.00
_cell.angle_gamma   90.00
#
_symmetry.space_group_name_H-M   'P 1'
#
loop_
_entity.id
_entity.type
_entity.pdbx_description
1 polymer ?
#
loop_
_entity_poly.entity_id
_entity_poly.type
_entity_poly.pdbx_seq_one_letter_code
_entity_poly.pdbx_strand_id
1 'polypeptide(L)'
;MYKRQYTVSGGTDLIYSYVNAKGADNYGVEVDIRKNLDFIGMRNFSLSLNGALIKSKVKFEPGAKEEDRPMQGQSPYLINAGFFYQHADSGWNAALLYNRIGKRIIGVGRSLGTAGNEVRVPDSYEMPRNAVDLSVSKKIGNLEIKVAVRDLLAEKVSFKQFEETRHGKVEQITRQYKSGRNFNLNINYTF
;
A
#
# COMPACT_ATOMS: atom_id res chain seq x y z
N MET A 1 0.15 12.80 -15.53
CA MET A 1 -0.66 13.91 -14.96
C MET A 1 -0.51 13.90 -13.45
N TYR A 2 0.02 14.97 -12.83
CA TYR A 2 0.32 15.02 -11.40
C TYR A 2 -0.56 16.04 -10.71
N LYS A 3 -1.12 15.66 -9.54
CA LYS A 3 -1.85 16.59 -8.69
C LYS A 3 -0.87 17.46 -7.91
N ARG A 4 -1.05 18.73 -7.95
CA ARG A 4 -0.30 19.71 -7.18
C ARG A 4 -1.25 20.53 -6.32
N GLN A 5 -0.84 20.78 -5.08
CA GLN A 5 -1.60 21.57 -4.14
C GLN A 5 -1.07 23.02 -4.14
N TYR A 6 -1.94 23.98 -4.34
CA TYR A 6 -1.59 25.41 -4.26
C TYR A 6 -2.41 26.11 -3.18
N THR A 7 -1.80 27.08 -2.53
CA THR A 7 -2.56 28.10 -1.83
C THR A 7 -2.78 29.28 -2.76
N VAL A 8 -4.01 29.77 -2.85
CA VAL A 8 -4.29 31.05 -3.53
C VAL A 8 -3.74 32.18 -2.68
N SER A 9 -3.13 33.17 -3.32
CA SER A 9 -2.65 34.38 -2.65
C SER A 9 -3.79 35.05 -1.89
N GLY A 10 -3.68 35.13 -0.55
CA GLY A 10 -4.67 35.77 0.33
C GLY A 10 -5.75 34.85 0.92
N GLY A 11 -5.76 33.55 0.59
CA GLY A 11 -6.70 32.58 1.18
C GLY A 11 -6.01 31.44 1.89
N THR A 12 -6.72 30.80 2.83
CA THR A 12 -6.32 29.56 3.52
C THR A 12 -6.67 28.31 2.71
N ASP A 13 -7.36 28.47 1.58
CA ASP A 13 -7.84 27.35 0.79
C ASP A 13 -6.72 26.71 -0.03
N LEU A 14 -6.65 25.38 0.04
CA LEU A 14 -5.70 24.56 -0.71
C LEU A 14 -6.31 24.16 -2.06
N ILE A 15 -5.74 24.66 -3.15
CA ILE A 15 -6.15 24.30 -4.49
C ILE A 15 -5.28 23.17 -5.01
N TYR A 16 -5.93 22.11 -5.49
CA TYR A 16 -5.26 21.01 -6.21
C TYR A 16 -5.27 21.28 -7.71
N SER A 17 -4.10 21.25 -8.30
CA SER A 17 -3.91 21.47 -9.74
C SER A 17 -3.10 20.34 -10.36
N TYR A 18 -3.19 20.21 -11.68
CA TYR A 18 -2.44 19.22 -12.45
C TYR A 18 -1.36 19.93 -13.25
N VAL A 19 -0.14 19.38 -13.22
CA VAL A 19 0.99 19.86 -13.99
C VAL A 19 1.50 18.73 -14.89
N ASN A 20 1.83 19.04 -16.12
CA ASN A 20 2.46 18.08 -17.02
C ASN A 20 3.94 17.95 -16.65
N ALA A 21 4.40 16.71 -16.47
CA ALA A 21 5.81 16.39 -16.39
C ALA A 21 6.38 16.25 -17.81
N LYS A 22 7.70 16.38 -17.97
CA LYS A 22 8.40 16.10 -19.24
C LYS A 22 8.22 14.65 -19.65
N GLY A 23 8.30 13.74 -18.68
CA GLY A 23 8.13 12.31 -18.87
C GLY A 23 8.22 11.55 -17.58
N ALA A 24 7.98 10.25 -17.64
CA ALA A 24 8.18 9.35 -16.51
C ALA A 24 8.73 8.01 -17.00
N ASP A 25 9.76 7.52 -16.33
CA ASP A 25 10.27 6.17 -16.51
C ASP A 25 9.73 5.28 -15.38
N ASN A 26 9.29 4.08 -15.75
CA ASN A 26 8.82 3.09 -14.80
C ASN A 26 9.26 1.72 -15.26
N TYR A 27 10.00 1.01 -14.42
CA TYR A 27 10.48 -0.34 -14.69
C TYR A 27 10.53 -1.15 -13.40
N GLY A 28 10.42 -2.46 -13.54
CA GLY A 28 10.41 -3.35 -12.38
C GLY A 28 10.44 -4.81 -12.77
N VAL A 29 10.45 -5.63 -11.75
CA VAL A 29 10.36 -7.10 -11.86
C VAL A 29 9.23 -7.55 -10.96
N GLU A 30 8.41 -8.46 -11.47
CA GLU A 30 7.34 -9.11 -10.75
C GLU A 30 7.55 -10.63 -10.80
N VAL A 31 7.29 -11.29 -9.67
CA VAL A 31 7.35 -12.74 -9.53
C VAL A 31 6.04 -13.22 -8.92
N ASP A 32 5.39 -14.17 -9.57
CA ASP A 32 4.20 -14.87 -9.07
C ASP A 32 4.51 -16.36 -9.00
N ILE A 33 4.35 -16.96 -7.80
CA ILE A 33 4.59 -18.37 -7.53
C ILE A 33 3.34 -18.94 -6.89
N ARG A 34 2.81 -20.03 -7.47
CA ARG A 34 1.73 -20.83 -6.88
C ARG A 34 2.14 -22.28 -6.85
N LYS A 35 2.10 -22.89 -5.67
CA LYS A 35 2.59 -24.25 -5.49
C LYS A 35 1.74 -25.01 -4.48
N ASN A 36 1.31 -26.21 -4.87
CA ASN A 36 0.82 -27.22 -3.92
C ASN A 36 1.99 -27.81 -3.15
N LEU A 37 1.78 -28.11 -1.88
CA LEU A 37 2.84 -28.55 -0.97
C LEU A 37 2.88 -30.09 -0.77
N ASP A 38 2.27 -30.85 -1.69
CA ASP A 38 2.24 -32.32 -1.65
C ASP A 38 3.64 -32.92 -1.67
N PHE A 39 4.59 -32.26 -2.36
CA PHE A 39 5.98 -32.72 -2.48
C PHE A 39 6.76 -32.74 -1.16
N ILE A 40 6.29 -32.03 -0.11
CA ILE A 40 6.83 -32.05 1.25
C ILE A 40 5.90 -32.78 2.22
N GLY A 41 4.92 -33.53 1.71
CA GLY A 41 3.96 -34.29 2.53
C GLY A 41 2.80 -33.46 3.11
N MET A 42 2.73 -32.15 2.84
CA MET A 42 1.63 -31.27 3.27
C MET A 42 0.48 -31.32 2.24
N ARG A 43 -0.21 -32.46 2.23
CA ARG A 43 -1.40 -32.64 1.37
C ARG A 43 -2.47 -31.61 1.74
N ASN A 44 -3.23 -31.16 0.74
CA ASN A 44 -4.29 -30.16 0.89
C ASN A 44 -3.81 -28.74 1.22
N PHE A 45 -2.50 -28.51 1.26
CA PHE A 45 -1.95 -27.16 1.46
C PHE A 45 -1.39 -26.61 0.14
N SER A 46 -1.57 -25.30 -0.04
CA SER A 46 -0.95 -24.56 -1.15
C SER A 46 -0.44 -23.22 -0.69
N LEU A 47 0.58 -22.73 -1.40
CA LEU A 47 1.22 -21.45 -1.18
C LEU A 47 1.05 -20.59 -2.45
N SER A 48 0.76 -19.32 -2.26
CA SER A 48 0.81 -18.28 -3.29
C SER A 48 1.71 -17.17 -2.81
N LEU A 49 2.70 -16.79 -3.62
CA LEU A 49 3.60 -15.68 -3.37
C LEU A 49 3.61 -14.77 -4.59
N ASN A 50 3.32 -13.50 -4.39
CA ASN A 50 3.46 -12.47 -5.41
C ASN A 50 4.33 -11.35 -4.85
N GLY A 51 5.37 -10.99 -5.57
CA GLY A 51 6.29 -9.91 -5.20
C GLY A 51 6.64 -9.05 -6.39
N ALA A 52 6.65 -7.75 -6.21
CA ALA A 52 7.08 -6.79 -7.22
C ALA A 52 8.10 -5.82 -6.63
N LEU A 53 9.16 -5.53 -7.41
CA LEU A 53 10.10 -4.44 -7.18
C LEU A 53 9.97 -3.46 -8.33
N ILE A 54 9.68 -2.20 -8.01
CA ILE A 54 9.33 -1.19 -8.99
C ILE A 54 10.16 0.06 -8.73
N LYS A 55 10.80 0.59 -9.76
CA LYS A 55 11.49 1.88 -9.73
C LYS A 55 10.82 2.81 -10.72
N SER A 56 10.33 3.93 -10.22
CA SER A 56 9.73 4.98 -11.02
C SER A 56 10.49 6.28 -10.86
N LYS A 57 10.57 7.08 -11.92
CA LYS A 57 11.16 8.40 -11.91
C LYS A 57 10.36 9.33 -12.81
N VAL A 58 9.77 10.34 -12.22
CA VAL A 58 9.15 11.45 -12.94
C VAL A 58 10.20 12.50 -13.20
N LYS A 59 10.31 12.94 -14.44
CA LYS A 59 11.27 13.95 -14.91
C LYS A 59 10.55 15.25 -15.21
N PHE A 60 11.15 16.34 -14.82
CA PHE A 60 10.69 17.70 -15.13
C PHE A 60 11.64 18.40 -16.10
N GLU A 61 11.19 19.52 -16.67
CA GLU A 61 12.04 20.32 -17.54
C GLU A 61 13.18 20.97 -16.74
N PRO A 62 14.36 21.16 -17.36
CA PRO A 62 15.44 21.91 -16.75
C PRO A 62 14.96 23.32 -16.33
N GLY A 63 15.21 23.69 -15.08
CA GLY A 63 14.75 24.97 -14.51
C GLY A 63 13.32 24.96 -13.96
N ALA A 64 12.63 23.81 -14.00
CA ALA A 64 11.38 23.66 -13.26
C ALA A 64 11.62 23.78 -11.75
N LYS A 65 10.63 24.31 -11.03
CA LYS A 65 10.68 24.37 -9.55
C LYS A 65 10.54 23.00 -8.89
N GLU A 66 10.09 22.01 -9.65
CA GLU A 66 9.93 20.63 -9.21
C GLU A 66 11.22 19.84 -9.47
N GLU A 67 11.58 19.02 -8.49
CA GLU A 67 12.65 18.05 -8.63
C GLU A 67 12.14 16.69 -9.13
N ASP A 68 13.02 15.99 -9.84
CA ASP A 68 12.78 14.60 -10.22
C ASP A 68 12.49 13.76 -8.98
N ARG A 69 11.43 12.94 -9.04
CA ARG A 69 10.98 12.15 -7.90
C ARG A 69 10.31 10.85 -8.34
N PRO A 70 10.10 9.89 -7.40
CA PRO A 70 9.25 8.74 -7.66
C PRO A 70 7.81 9.17 -8.02
N MET A 71 7.13 8.33 -8.78
CA MET A 71 5.73 8.55 -9.16
C MET A 71 4.85 8.55 -7.91
N GLN A 72 3.97 9.55 -7.81
CA GLN A 72 2.97 9.61 -6.73
C GLN A 72 2.05 8.39 -6.78
N GLY A 73 1.81 7.76 -5.64
CA GLY A 73 1.03 6.54 -5.51
C GLY A 73 1.80 5.25 -5.78
N GLN A 74 2.99 5.32 -6.41
CA GLN A 74 3.80 4.17 -6.73
C GLN A 74 4.65 3.76 -5.52
N SER A 75 4.48 2.50 -5.09
CA SER A 75 5.35 1.88 -4.10
C SER A 75 6.59 1.26 -4.75
N PRO A 76 7.76 1.30 -4.09
CA PRO A 76 8.96 0.64 -4.61
C PRO A 76 8.91 -0.89 -4.50
N TYR A 77 8.04 -1.44 -3.68
CA TYR A 77 7.81 -2.88 -3.60
C TYR A 77 6.39 -3.22 -3.15
N LEU A 78 5.94 -4.40 -3.54
CA LEU A 78 4.71 -5.04 -3.11
C LEU A 78 5.02 -6.49 -2.76
N ILE A 79 4.45 -7.00 -1.67
CA ILE A 79 4.55 -8.39 -1.25
C ILE A 79 3.16 -8.88 -0.87
N ASN A 80 2.73 -9.96 -1.51
CA ASN A 80 1.54 -10.72 -1.15
C ASN A 80 1.95 -12.17 -0.90
N ALA A 81 1.47 -12.76 0.19
CA ALA A 81 1.61 -14.18 0.47
C ALA A 81 0.26 -14.76 0.88
N GLY A 82 -0.07 -15.92 0.36
CA GLY A 82 -1.27 -16.67 0.74
C GLY A 82 -0.90 -18.10 1.09
N PHE A 83 -1.36 -18.56 2.24
CA PHE A 83 -1.26 -19.96 2.67
C PHE A 83 -2.66 -20.52 2.80
N PHE A 84 -2.93 -21.60 2.08
CA PHE A 84 -4.28 -22.14 1.93
C PHE A 84 -4.29 -23.60 2.38
N TYR A 85 -5.36 -23.99 3.06
CA TYR A 85 -5.73 -25.36 3.35
C TYR A 85 -7.07 -25.66 2.75
N GLN A 86 -7.20 -26.76 2.02
CA GLN A 86 -8.45 -27.21 1.42
C GLN A 86 -8.54 -28.74 1.49
N HIS A 87 -9.50 -29.23 2.26
CA HIS A 87 -9.75 -30.67 2.39
C HIS A 87 -11.19 -30.97 1.93
N ALA A 88 -11.30 -31.49 0.71
CA ALA A 88 -12.59 -31.70 0.05
C ALA A 88 -13.52 -32.63 0.86
N ASP A 89 -13.03 -33.79 1.28
CA ASP A 89 -13.83 -34.81 1.97
C ASP A 89 -14.38 -34.31 3.31
N SER A 90 -13.59 -33.56 4.05
CA SER A 90 -14.03 -33.01 5.32
C SER A 90 -14.77 -31.68 5.17
N GLY A 91 -14.72 -31.02 4.01
CA GLY A 91 -15.34 -29.73 3.76
C GLY A 91 -14.67 -28.54 4.47
N TRP A 92 -13.48 -28.72 5.04
CA TRP A 92 -12.74 -27.62 5.66
C TRP A 92 -11.92 -26.83 4.64
N ASN A 93 -12.00 -25.50 4.73
CA ASN A 93 -11.12 -24.60 4.01
C ASN A 93 -10.60 -23.54 4.97
N ALA A 94 -9.33 -23.19 4.85
CA ALA A 94 -8.72 -22.09 5.59
C ALA A 94 -7.78 -21.30 4.66
N ALA A 95 -7.69 -20.00 4.88
CA ALA A 95 -6.74 -19.13 4.18
C ALA A 95 -6.15 -18.12 5.15
N LEU A 96 -4.83 -18.01 5.13
CA LEU A 96 -4.05 -16.96 5.77
C LEU A 96 -3.41 -16.12 4.67
N LEU A 97 -3.73 -14.83 4.63
CA LEU A 97 -3.23 -13.89 3.64
C LEU A 97 -2.36 -12.84 4.32
N TYR A 98 -1.25 -12.51 3.70
CA TYR A 98 -0.36 -11.44 4.11
C TYR A 98 -0.18 -10.45 2.95
N ASN A 99 -0.23 -9.17 3.25
CA ASN A 99 0.07 -8.10 2.31
C ASN A 99 0.98 -7.05 2.96
N ARG A 100 1.94 -6.57 2.18
CA ARG A 100 2.77 -5.43 2.54
C ARG A 100 3.08 -4.60 1.29
N ILE A 101 2.85 -3.29 1.40
CA ILE A 101 3.17 -2.30 0.36
C ILE A 101 4.24 -1.37 0.93
N GLY A 102 5.25 -1.05 0.13
CA GLY A 102 6.32 -0.14 0.52
C GLY A 102 5.84 1.31 0.68
N LYS A 103 6.71 2.15 1.25
CA LYS A 103 6.46 3.58 1.39
C LYS A 103 6.18 4.23 0.03
N ARG A 104 5.12 5.05 -0.05
CA ARG A 104 4.74 5.76 -1.27
C ARG A 104 4.34 7.20 -1.01
N ILE A 105 4.61 8.07 -1.99
CA ILE A 105 4.17 9.46 -1.96
C ILE A 105 2.65 9.51 -2.17
N ILE A 106 1.92 10.10 -1.24
CA ILE A 106 0.47 10.32 -1.35
C ILE A 106 0.13 11.77 -1.66
N GLY A 107 1.01 12.70 -1.26
CA GLY A 107 0.91 14.12 -1.56
C GLY A 107 2.28 14.66 -1.89
N VAL A 108 2.36 15.37 -3.01
CA VAL A 108 3.61 16.00 -3.44
C VAL A 108 3.78 17.32 -2.72
N GLY A 109 4.94 17.51 -2.13
CA GLY A 109 5.37 18.76 -1.53
C GLY A 109 5.56 19.88 -2.55
N ARG A 110 5.93 21.05 -2.09
CA ARG A 110 6.14 22.23 -2.94
C ARG A 110 7.19 23.15 -2.36
N SER A 111 7.81 23.93 -3.21
CA SER A 111 8.62 25.08 -2.83
C SER A 111 7.75 26.34 -2.80
N LEU A 112 7.81 27.09 -1.71
CA LEU A 112 7.13 28.35 -1.49
C LEU A 112 8.16 29.47 -1.37
N GLY A 113 7.80 30.67 -1.81
CA GLY A 113 8.68 31.83 -1.71
C GLY A 113 9.37 32.21 -3.03
N THR A 114 10.27 33.19 -2.95
CA THR A 114 11.08 33.71 -4.06
C THR A 114 12.49 33.15 -3.96
N ALA A 115 13.24 33.23 -5.07
CA ALA A 115 14.65 32.81 -5.10
C ALA A 115 15.44 33.46 -3.95
N GLY A 116 16.12 32.62 -3.15
CA GLY A 116 16.87 33.03 -1.97
C GLY A 116 16.11 33.03 -0.64
N ASN A 117 14.79 32.86 -0.65
CA ASN A 117 13.94 32.73 0.55
C ASN A 117 12.87 31.66 0.37
N GLU A 118 13.28 30.50 -0.08
CA GLU A 118 12.39 29.38 -0.37
C GLU A 118 12.10 28.55 0.89
N VAL A 119 10.82 28.33 1.16
CA VAL A 119 10.35 27.38 2.17
C VAL A 119 9.86 26.14 1.45
N ARG A 120 10.48 25.00 1.71
CA ARG A 120 10.09 23.72 1.11
C ARG A 120 9.11 22.98 2.00
N VAL A 121 7.91 22.75 1.50
CA VAL A 121 6.97 21.80 2.11
C VAL A 121 7.33 20.40 1.60
N PRO A 122 7.70 19.45 2.48
CA PRO A 122 8.12 18.13 2.05
C PRO A 122 6.96 17.28 1.53
N ASP A 123 7.30 16.22 0.76
CA ASP A 123 6.34 15.23 0.31
C ASP A 123 5.69 14.51 1.50
N SER A 124 4.42 14.18 1.36
CA SER A 124 3.69 13.36 2.30
C SER A 124 3.70 11.90 1.87
N TYR A 125 4.09 11.03 2.77
CA TYR A 125 4.24 9.59 2.53
C TYR A 125 3.25 8.77 3.34
N GLU A 126 2.65 7.77 2.71
CA GLU A 126 2.05 6.65 3.41
C GLU A 126 3.15 5.64 3.76
N MET A 127 3.22 5.28 5.04
CA MET A 127 4.23 4.36 5.55
C MET A 127 3.81 2.91 5.35
N PRO A 128 4.78 1.98 5.14
CA PRO A 128 4.48 0.56 5.04
C PRO A 128 3.78 0.05 6.29
N ARG A 129 2.85 -0.88 6.11
CA ARG A 129 2.27 -1.67 7.20
C ARG A 129 2.08 -3.12 6.78
N ASN A 130 2.01 -4.01 7.75
CA ASN A 130 1.67 -5.40 7.54
C ASN A 130 0.15 -5.57 7.69
N ALA A 131 -0.48 -6.22 6.73
CA ALA A 131 -1.88 -6.62 6.81
C ALA A 131 -1.95 -8.15 6.77
N VAL A 132 -2.66 -8.75 7.71
CA VAL A 132 -2.89 -10.19 7.79
C VAL A 132 -4.38 -10.44 7.88
N ASP A 133 -4.88 -11.28 6.99
CA ASP A 133 -6.27 -11.73 6.97
C ASP A 133 -6.33 -13.24 7.19
N LEU A 134 -7.26 -13.70 7.99
CA LEU A 134 -7.53 -15.11 8.26
C LEU A 134 -8.98 -15.42 7.93
N SER A 135 -9.21 -16.51 7.21
CA SER A 135 -10.57 -17.04 7.04
C SER A 135 -10.58 -18.55 7.19
N VAL A 136 -11.66 -19.06 7.77
CA VAL A 136 -11.93 -20.50 7.92
C VAL A 136 -13.36 -20.74 7.50
N SER A 137 -13.62 -21.75 6.68
CA SER A 137 -14.95 -22.23 6.35
C SER A 137 -15.11 -23.72 6.51
N LYS A 138 -16.33 -24.11 6.78
CA LYS A 138 -16.75 -25.52 6.87
C LYS A 138 -18.00 -25.72 6.05
N LYS A 139 -17.96 -26.67 5.12
CA LYS A 139 -19.13 -27.15 4.39
C LYS A 139 -19.65 -28.44 5.00
N ILE A 140 -20.93 -28.52 5.30
CA ILE A 140 -21.66 -29.67 5.88
C ILE A 140 -22.88 -29.88 5.00
N GLY A 141 -22.82 -30.82 4.07
CA GLY A 141 -23.88 -31.02 3.07
C GLY A 141 -24.13 -29.74 2.26
N ASN A 142 -25.34 -29.23 2.35
CA ASN A 142 -25.77 -28.01 1.65
C ASN A 142 -25.46 -26.70 2.41
N LEU A 143 -24.96 -26.79 3.64
CA LEU A 143 -24.65 -25.65 4.50
C LEU A 143 -23.15 -25.33 4.46
N GLU A 144 -22.78 -24.07 4.23
CA GLU A 144 -21.43 -23.56 4.41
C GLU A 144 -21.44 -22.42 5.43
N ILE A 145 -20.55 -22.53 6.42
CA ILE A 145 -20.32 -21.47 7.41
C ILE A 145 -18.88 -20.98 7.23
N LYS A 146 -18.69 -19.68 7.05
CA LYS A 146 -17.40 -19.02 6.91
C LYS A 146 -17.22 -17.91 7.93
N VAL A 147 -16.13 -17.98 8.68
CA VAL A 147 -15.67 -16.90 9.57
C VAL A 147 -14.41 -16.29 8.97
N ALA A 148 -14.33 -14.97 8.95
CA ALA A 148 -13.16 -14.25 8.49
C ALA A 148 -12.83 -13.08 9.42
N VAL A 149 -11.54 -12.89 9.66
CA VAL A 149 -10.99 -11.74 10.37
C VAL A 149 -10.03 -11.03 9.44
N ARG A 150 -10.32 -9.76 9.11
CA ARG A 150 -9.44 -8.91 8.32
C ARG A 150 -8.64 -7.99 9.21
N ASP A 151 -7.44 -7.65 8.76
CA ASP A 151 -6.48 -6.79 9.46
C ASP A 151 -6.19 -7.28 10.89
N LEU A 152 -5.83 -8.58 11.00
CA LEU A 152 -5.61 -9.29 12.27
C LEU A 152 -4.58 -8.59 13.15
N LEU A 153 -3.55 -7.99 12.56
CA LEU A 153 -2.50 -7.26 13.28
C LEU A 153 -2.97 -5.88 13.76
N ALA A 154 -3.96 -5.29 13.08
CA ALA A 154 -4.47 -3.95 13.36
C ALA A 154 -3.35 -2.91 13.51
N GLU A 155 -2.32 -2.99 12.64
CA GLU A 155 -1.24 -2.02 12.63
C GLU A 155 -1.76 -0.62 12.27
N LYS A 156 -1.10 0.39 12.80
CA LYS A 156 -1.45 1.77 12.52
C LYS A 156 -1.18 2.12 11.05
N VAL A 157 -2.15 2.76 10.42
CA VAL A 157 -1.92 3.49 9.16
C VAL A 157 -1.29 4.82 9.50
N SER A 158 -0.10 5.07 9.00
CA SER A 158 0.70 6.26 9.35
C SER A 158 1.09 7.03 8.10
N PHE A 159 0.89 8.34 8.16
CA PHE A 159 1.30 9.29 7.13
C PHE A 159 2.35 10.22 7.74
N LYS A 160 3.45 10.40 7.03
CA LYS A 160 4.61 11.13 7.52
C LYS A 160 5.16 12.07 6.47
N GLN A 161 5.77 13.15 6.94
CA GLN A 161 6.62 14.04 6.17
C GLN A 161 8.04 13.99 6.74
N PHE A 162 9.03 14.21 5.89
CA PHE A 162 10.44 14.18 6.25
C PHE A 162 11.04 15.52 5.83
N GLU A 163 11.38 16.34 6.79
CA GLU A 163 12.01 17.64 6.57
C GLU A 163 13.51 17.54 6.79
N GLU A 164 14.29 18.07 5.85
CA GLU A 164 15.73 18.19 6.02
C GLU A 164 16.03 19.52 6.69
N THR A 165 16.52 19.46 7.92
CA THR A 165 16.93 20.64 8.70
C THR A 165 18.43 20.70 8.84
N ARG A 166 18.97 21.83 9.29
CA ARG A 166 20.40 22.00 9.60
C ARG A 166 20.93 21.01 10.65
N HIS A 167 20.04 20.43 11.47
CA HIS A 167 20.35 19.48 12.53
C HIS A 167 20.08 18.01 12.12
N GLY A 168 19.73 17.77 10.86
CA GLY A 168 19.41 16.46 10.34
C GLY A 168 17.97 16.33 9.86
N LYS A 169 17.59 15.09 9.55
CA LYS A 169 16.25 14.76 9.03
C LYS A 169 15.25 14.65 10.17
N VAL A 170 14.23 15.50 10.16
CA VAL A 170 13.12 15.48 11.12
C VAL A 170 11.93 14.76 10.51
N GLU A 171 11.38 13.82 11.26
CA GLU A 171 10.18 13.08 10.91
C GLU A 171 8.96 13.71 11.59
N GLN A 172 7.92 14.02 10.82
CA GLN A 172 6.64 14.53 11.32
C GLN A 172 5.52 13.57 10.94
N ILE A 173 4.74 13.14 11.95
CA ILE A 173 3.52 12.35 11.71
C ILE A 173 2.40 13.34 11.40
N THR A 174 1.94 13.34 10.13
CA THR A 174 0.86 14.23 9.69
C THR A 174 -0.52 13.65 9.96
N ARG A 175 -0.62 12.32 9.93
CA ARG A 175 -1.86 11.59 10.22
C ARG A 175 -1.53 10.17 10.69
N GLN A 176 -2.26 9.68 11.68
CA GLN A 176 -2.16 8.29 12.13
C GLN A 176 -3.50 7.80 12.65
N TYR A 177 -3.89 6.59 12.28
CA TYR A 177 -5.09 5.95 12.80
C TYR A 177 -4.98 4.42 12.78
N LYS A 178 -5.85 3.73 13.49
CA LYS A 178 -6.04 2.28 13.42
C LYS A 178 -7.39 2.01 12.76
N SER A 179 -7.40 1.17 11.73
CA SER A 179 -8.66 0.70 11.10
C SER A 179 -9.40 -0.28 11.99
N GLY A 180 -8.69 -0.96 12.88
CA GLY A 180 -9.22 -2.05 13.69
C GLY A 180 -9.33 -3.35 12.89
N ARG A 181 -9.78 -4.41 13.59
CA ARG A 181 -10.08 -5.71 13.00
C ARG A 181 -11.51 -5.74 12.51
N ASN A 182 -11.74 -6.38 11.39
CA ASN A 182 -13.09 -6.57 10.85
C ASN A 182 -13.43 -8.06 10.91
N PHE A 183 -14.52 -8.40 11.60
CA PHE A 183 -15.02 -9.77 11.74
C PHE A 183 -16.22 -9.96 10.84
N ASN A 184 -16.22 -11.03 10.04
CA ASN A 184 -17.29 -11.38 9.13
C ASN A 184 -17.73 -12.81 9.39
N LEU A 185 -19.03 -13.02 9.50
CA LEU A 185 -19.69 -14.33 9.48
C LEU A 185 -20.54 -14.40 8.21
N ASN A 186 -20.36 -15.48 7.46
CA ASN A 186 -21.15 -15.76 6.28
C ASN A 186 -21.75 -17.18 6.41
N ILE A 187 -23.03 -17.31 6.16
CA ILE A 187 -23.76 -18.58 6.21
C ILE A 187 -24.48 -18.72 4.87
N ASN A 188 -24.12 -19.74 4.09
CA ASN A 188 -24.71 -20.06 2.80
C ASN A 188 -25.44 -21.40 2.89
N TYR A 189 -26.66 -21.45 2.37
CA TYR A 189 -27.41 -22.69 2.20
C TYR A 189 -27.85 -22.83 0.74
N THR A 190 -27.56 -23.98 0.15
CA THR A 190 -27.96 -24.30 -1.23
C THR A 190 -29.14 -25.28 -1.18
N PHE A 191 -30.26 -24.90 -1.78
CA PHE A 191 -31.48 -25.69 -1.86
C PHE A 191 -31.37 -26.78 -2.93
#